data_61377afe863f8f5d995197482b257767
#
_entry.id   61377afe863f8f5d995197482b257767
#
_cell.length_a   1.000
_cell.length_b   1.000
_cell.length_c   1.000
_cell.angle_alpha   90.00
_cell.angle_beta   90.00
_cell.angle_gamma   90.00
#
_symmetry.space_group_name_H-M   'P 1'
#
loop_
_entity.id
_entity.type
_entity.pdbx_description
1 polymer ?
#
loop_
_entity_poly.entity_id
_entity_poly.type
_entity_poly.pdbx_seq_one_letter_code
_entity_poly.pdbx_strand_id
1 'polypeptide(L)'
;MRALRTILLVALAAAAMTALAACGSSSSSSSSGTASSGSGTSGLPAGVKNPQDESLTGGKKGGVLNDVQSEDFEHLDPGQAYFQLDYQITNSTQRALYSYKPNTFSQTTPDLAEGEPKLSNGNKLITINIRKGVHFSPPVNREVTAADVEYAIDRVANPNVANPYYLGYLEGVEGMKGSKGGQIPGVKATGKYTLQIKLTTPSAPIVVASMVLPYSAPVPKEYAAKYDAKKPSEYVNYQVASGPYMLKNNSAGKVLGIGYQPGKSATLVRNPNWNASTDFRPAYLNQINISIGGDANVIGRQVLEGSDMVQSDAPAAPIVKLAVQQHPSQLTISAGGGAGTRYIALNNSDGPFKNVNLRKALWAATDREELDRLRGGKTVADVMTHFLWNGIAGFQESGGFTGPKVDYNEHPEGDMKVAEKYMKLAGYPSGKYTGSETLQVVGDSSAPANNVAEAVNSTLQKLGFKTKLNLVEHTVMYSKYCGVVSEKIDVCPNVGWIADFGDPQAVLDVPFNGNLIVQNGTNSNWGLVNHPKINAAMEAASKVVGEKARGEAWAKIDEELVAEAVAVPYQWAKEPYIESKDVEGIGDYWNSGTFDYSFTSLK
;
A
#
# COMPACT_ATOMS: atom_id res chain seq x y z
N MET A 1 -24.21 13.74 -60.74
CA MET A 1 -24.10 12.85 -61.92
C MET A 1 -23.51 11.54 -61.44
N ARG A 2 -24.35 10.58 -61.47
CA ARG A 2 -24.15 9.20 -61.95
C ARG A 2 -23.05 8.41 -61.23
N ALA A 3 -23.40 7.51 -60.31
CA ALA A 3 -23.99 6.16 -60.59
C ALA A 3 -22.86 5.21 -61.02
N LEU A 4 -22.74 4.01 -60.63
CA LEU A 4 -23.55 2.86 -60.25
C LEU A 4 -22.62 1.64 -60.12
N ARG A 5 -22.93 0.77 -59.16
CA ARG A 5 -23.08 -0.70 -59.33
C ARG A 5 -21.81 -1.53 -59.61
N THR A 6 -21.64 -2.79 -59.15
CA THR A 6 -22.52 -3.93 -58.88
C THR A 6 -21.67 -5.05 -58.25
N ILE A 7 -21.94 -5.69 -57.12
CA ILE A 7 -22.67 -6.96 -56.91
C ILE A 7 -21.94 -8.27 -57.33
N LEU A 8 -22.04 -9.25 -56.41
CA LEU A 8 -22.17 -10.73 -56.50
C LEU A 8 -20.89 -11.54 -56.28
N LEU A 9 -20.88 -12.66 -55.67
CA LEU A 9 -21.75 -13.63 -54.95
C LEU A 9 -20.83 -14.79 -54.50
N VAL A 10 -21.01 -15.31 -53.28
CA VAL A 10 -21.45 -16.67 -52.94
C VAL A 10 -20.53 -17.86 -53.25
N ALA A 11 -20.13 -18.67 -52.26
CA ALA A 11 -20.63 -19.94 -51.81
C ALA A 11 -19.57 -20.71 -51.03
N LEU A 12 -19.88 -21.11 -49.80
CA LEU A 12 -20.25 -22.45 -49.26
C LEU A 12 -19.29 -23.60 -49.62
N ALA A 13 -18.77 -24.25 -48.63
CA ALA A 13 -18.97 -25.66 -48.37
C ALA A 13 -18.38 -26.11 -47.01
N ALA A 14 -19.16 -26.93 -46.37
CA ALA A 14 -19.08 -27.43 -45.02
C ALA A 14 -18.40 -28.81 -44.93
N ALA A 15 -18.18 -29.22 -43.68
CA ALA A 15 -18.16 -30.58 -43.10
C ALA A 15 -16.83 -31.38 -43.26
N ALA A 16 -16.28 -31.90 -42.16
CA ALA A 16 -16.74 -33.13 -41.53
C ALA A 16 -15.93 -33.42 -40.24
N MET A 17 -16.64 -33.93 -39.22
CA MET A 17 -16.16 -34.55 -37.98
C MET A 17 -15.42 -35.85 -38.24
N THR A 18 -14.45 -36.17 -37.33
CA THR A 18 -14.32 -37.54 -36.78
C THR A 18 -13.70 -37.52 -35.39
N ALA A 19 -14.40 -38.07 -34.44
CA ALA A 19 -13.94 -38.42 -33.11
C ALA A 19 -13.26 -39.79 -33.13
N LEU A 20 -12.23 -39.96 -32.30
CA LEU A 20 -11.85 -41.29 -31.83
C LEU A 20 -11.27 -41.18 -30.40
N ALA A 21 -11.96 -41.83 -29.50
CA ALA A 21 -11.54 -42.09 -28.12
C ALA A 21 -10.61 -43.31 -28.08
N ALA A 22 -9.61 -43.26 -27.18
CA ALA A 22 -8.99 -44.47 -26.64
C ALA A 22 -8.50 -44.23 -25.21
N CYS A 23 -8.99 -45.05 -24.30
CA CYS A 23 -8.61 -45.17 -22.90
C CYS A 23 -7.24 -45.88 -22.77
N GLY A 24 -6.51 -45.54 -21.65
CA GLY A 24 -5.32 -46.29 -21.25
C GLY A 24 -4.72 -45.81 -19.92
N SER A 25 -5.16 -46.42 -18.88
CA SER A 25 -4.72 -46.68 -17.48
C SER A 25 -3.42 -46.09 -16.94
N SER A 26 -3.55 -45.43 -15.80
CA SER A 26 -2.87 -45.45 -14.50
C SER A 26 -1.35 -45.77 -14.42
N SER A 27 -0.61 -44.80 -13.89
CA SER A 27 0.39 -45.07 -12.84
C SER A 27 0.57 -43.80 -11.96
N SER A 28 0.42 -44.01 -10.67
CA SER A 28 0.60 -43.04 -9.60
C SER A 28 2.09 -42.74 -9.42
N SER A 29 2.47 -41.46 -9.47
CA SER A 29 3.66 -40.96 -8.82
C SER A 29 3.31 -39.62 -8.12
N SER A 30 3.41 -39.67 -6.80
CA SER A 30 3.30 -38.51 -5.92
C SER A 30 4.43 -37.53 -6.22
N SER A 31 4.14 -36.38 -6.78
CA SER A 31 5.01 -35.21 -6.77
C SER A 31 4.31 -34.10 -5.99
N SER A 32 4.99 -33.64 -4.95
CA SER A 32 4.65 -32.48 -4.18
C SER A 32 4.39 -31.29 -5.11
N GLY A 33 3.12 -30.93 -5.26
CA GLY A 33 2.71 -29.79 -6.05
C GLY A 33 3.03 -28.50 -5.29
N THR A 34 4.01 -27.79 -5.75
CA THR A 34 4.10 -26.35 -5.58
C THR A 34 2.81 -25.75 -6.12
N ALA A 35 2.05 -25.06 -5.28
CA ALA A 35 0.88 -24.31 -5.71
C ALA A 35 1.32 -23.27 -6.73
N SER A 36 1.07 -23.54 -8.00
CA SER A 36 1.11 -22.56 -9.07
C SER A 36 -0.04 -21.59 -8.79
N SER A 37 0.31 -20.41 -8.28
CA SER A 37 -0.58 -19.25 -8.27
C SER A 37 -1.01 -19.02 -9.73
N GLY A 38 -2.29 -19.28 -10.03
CA GLY A 38 -2.84 -19.03 -11.35
C GLY A 38 -2.66 -17.55 -11.68
N SER A 39 -1.83 -17.26 -12.69
CA SER A 39 -1.80 -15.98 -13.35
C SER A 39 -3.15 -15.76 -14.01
N GLY A 40 -4.08 -15.12 -13.30
CA GLY A 40 -5.21 -14.47 -13.95
C GLY A 40 -4.58 -13.50 -14.95
N THR A 41 -4.87 -13.66 -16.22
CA THR A 41 -4.48 -12.71 -17.26
C THR A 41 -4.94 -11.33 -16.78
N SER A 42 -3.99 -10.49 -16.37
CA SER A 42 -4.26 -9.12 -16.00
C SER A 42 -5.00 -8.50 -17.17
N GLY A 43 -6.20 -7.93 -16.95
CA GLY A 43 -6.96 -7.22 -17.98
C GLY A 43 -6.26 -5.93 -18.42
N LEU A 44 -4.93 -5.95 -18.51
CA LEU A 44 -4.11 -4.83 -18.94
C LEU A 44 -4.24 -4.63 -20.45
N PRO A 45 -4.17 -3.37 -20.91
CA PRO A 45 -4.15 -3.06 -22.34
C PRO A 45 -2.97 -3.73 -23.05
N ALA A 46 -3.16 -4.06 -24.34
CA ALA A 46 -2.14 -4.73 -25.12
C ALA A 46 -0.81 -3.96 -25.13
N GLY A 47 0.29 -4.65 -24.81
CA GLY A 47 1.64 -4.09 -24.77
C GLY A 47 2.02 -3.35 -23.49
N VAL A 48 1.07 -3.11 -22.58
CA VAL A 48 1.36 -2.61 -21.23
C VAL A 48 2.02 -3.73 -20.43
N LYS A 49 3.09 -3.39 -19.73
CA LYS A 49 3.87 -4.35 -18.95
C LYS A 49 3.19 -4.64 -17.61
N ASN A 50 3.26 -5.89 -17.19
CA ASN A 50 2.95 -6.29 -15.83
C ASN A 50 4.29 -6.45 -15.08
N PRO A 51 4.52 -5.79 -13.95
CA PRO A 51 5.77 -5.92 -13.22
C PRO A 51 6.06 -7.36 -12.78
N GLN A 52 5.02 -8.21 -12.66
CA GLN A 52 5.18 -9.63 -12.35
C GLN A 52 5.91 -10.42 -13.45
N ASP A 53 5.88 -9.93 -14.69
CA ASP A 53 6.53 -10.54 -15.85
C ASP A 53 7.93 -9.96 -16.11
N GLU A 54 8.34 -8.91 -15.38
CA GLU A 54 9.64 -8.27 -15.54
C GLU A 54 10.78 -9.13 -14.98
N SER A 55 11.87 -9.24 -15.75
CA SER A 55 13.09 -9.86 -15.26
C SER A 55 13.84 -8.90 -14.35
N LEU A 56 13.96 -9.27 -13.09
CA LEU A 56 14.68 -8.49 -12.07
C LEU A 56 16.15 -8.92 -11.92
N THR A 57 16.60 -9.87 -12.74
CA THR A 57 17.96 -10.43 -12.73
C THR A 57 18.61 -10.29 -14.09
N GLY A 58 19.95 -10.21 -14.11
CA GLY A 58 20.70 -10.12 -15.38
C GLY A 58 20.83 -8.73 -15.97
N GLY A 59 20.37 -7.70 -15.26
CA GLY A 59 20.52 -6.29 -15.68
C GLY A 59 21.99 -5.88 -15.81
N LYS A 60 22.25 -4.94 -16.69
CA LYS A 60 23.58 -4.39 -16.94
C LYS A 60 24.03 -3.51 -15.78
N LYS A 61 25.25 -3.71 -15.31
CA LYS A 61 25.85 -2.85 -14.27
C LYS A 61 26.35 -1.54 -14.87
N GLY A 62 26.13 -0.44 -14.16
CA GLY A 62 26.59 0.89 -14.53
C GLY A 62 25.43 1.83 -14.88
N GLY A 63 25.78 2.99 -15.43
CA GLY A 63 24.82 4.01 -15.83
C GLY A 63 24.33 4.90 -14.69
N VAL A 64 23.59 5.92 -15.11
CA VAL A 64 22.96 6.93 -14.23
C VAL A 64 21.49 7.01 -14.61
N LEU A 65 20.61 6.66 -13.67
CA LEU A 65 19.18 6.82 -13.84
C LEU A 65 18.77 8.24 -13.44
N ASN A 66 17.89 8.86 -14.21
CA ASN A 66 17.27 10.14 -13.87
C ASN A 66 15.80 9.91 -13.52
N ASP A 67 15.46 10.09 -12.26
CA ASP A 67 14.09 10.07 -11.79
C ASP A 67 13.53 11.49 -11.75
N VAL A 68 12.31 11.66 -12.19
CA VAL A 68 11.59 12.93 -12.14
C VAL A 68 10.25 12.74 -11.45
N GLN A 69 10.01 13.54 -10.43
CA GLN A 69 8.79 13.47 -9.63
C GLN A 69 8.21 14.85 -9.36
N SER A 70 6.89 14.96 -9.25
CA SER A 70 6.21 16.23 -8.98
C SER A 70 6.25 16.61 -7.50
N GLU A 71 6.31 15.62 -6.62
CA GLU A 71 6.25 15.77 -5.16
C GLU A 71 7.61 15.55 -4.49
N ASP A 72 7.84 16.18 -3.33
CA ASP A 72 9.05 15.97 -2.52
C ASP A 72 8.84 14.84 -1.51
N PHE A 73 9.93 14.38 -0.93
CA PHE A 73 9.93 13.49 0.23
C PHE A 73 9.43 14.24 1.46
N GLU A 74 8.63 13.56 2.29
CA GLU A 74 8.24 14.13 3.57
C GLU A 74 9.33 13.94 4.62
N HIS A 75 9.86 12.71 4.74
CA HIS A 75 10.92 12.38 5.66
C HIS A 75 11.86 11.31 5.10
N LEU A 76 13.15 11.60 5.08
CA LEU A 76 14.19 10.63 4.67
C LEU A 76 14.86 9.90 5.84
N ASP A 77 14.60 10.29 7.10
CA ASP A 77 15.05 9.55 8.29
C ASP A 77 14.24 8.24 8.43
N PRO A 78 14.89 7.07 8.51
CA PRO A 78 14.18 5.79 8.62
C PRO A 78 13.25 5.69 9.85
N GLY A 79 13.49 6.47 10.89
CA GLY A 79 12.60 6.56 12.05
C GLY A 79 11.35 7.42 11.82
N GLN A 80 11.28 8.18 10.72
CA GLN A 80 10.21 9.11 10.39
C GLN A 80 9.56 8.85 9.04
N ALA A 81 10.28 8.22 8.11
CA ALA A 81 9.81 7.90 6.75
C ALA A 81 8.52 7.07 6.78
N TYR A 82 7.46 7.53 6.10
CA TYR A 82 6.16 6.86 6.13
C TYR A 82 5.42 6.84 4.79
N PHE A 83 5.77 7.72 3.85
CA PHE A 83 5.12 7.83 2.55
C PHE A 83 5.84 7.05 1.45
N GLN A 84 5.16 6.81 0.32
CA GLN A 84 5.66 6.02 -0.81
C GLN A 84 7.05 6.45 -1.28
N LEU A 85 7.23 7.76 -1.53
CA LEU A 85 8.51 8.29 -2.01
C LEU A 85 9.61 8.17 -0.95
N ASP A 86 9.27 8.32 0.34
CA ASP A 86 10.21 8.09 1.44
C ASP A 86 10.66 6.62 1.47
N TYR A 87 9.72 5.68 1.30
CA TYR A 87 10.02 4.25 1.27
C TYR A 87 10.90 3.86 0.08
N GLN A 88 10.72 4.49 -1.08
CA GLN A 88 11.57 4.24 -2.24
C GLN A 88 13.05 4.55 -1.96
N ILE A 89 13.32 5.66 -1.25
CA ILE A 89 14.68 5.99 -0.84
C ILE A 89 15.17 5.05 0.25
N THR A 90 14.35 4.80 1.28
CA THR A 90 14.78 3.93 2.39
C THR A 90 14.98 2.48 1.97
N ASN A 91 14.19 1.93 1.05
CA ASN A 91 14.36 0.58 0.52
C ASN A 91 15.69 0.40 -0.22
N SER A 92 16.16 1.44 -0.89
CA SER A 92 17.42 1.43 -1.63
C SER A 92 18.64 1.75 -0.76
N THR A 93 18.45 2.50 0.35
CA THR A 93 19.56 2.98 1.18
C THR A 93 19.67 2.28 2.53
N GLN A 94 18.59 1.70 3.03
CA GLN A 94 18.53 1.06 4.34
C GLN A 94 18.25 -0.43 4.23
N ARG A 95 18.59 -1.18 5.27
CA ARG A 95 18.25 -2.59 5.41
C ARG A 95 17.42 -2.78 6.68
N ALA A 96 16.11 -2.87 6.50
CA ALA A 96 15.20 -3.26 7.58
C ALA A 96 15.47 -4.72 8.02
N LEU A 97 14.92 -5.15 9.13
CA LEU A 97 15.09 -6.55 9.58
C LEU A 97 14.51 -7.54 8.56
N TYR A 98 13.35 -7.23 8.01
CA TYR A 98 12.68 -7.97 6.94
C TYR A 98 12.37 -7.03 5.78
N SER A 99 12.11 -7.58 4.60
CA SER A 99 11.81 -6.83 3.40
C SER A 99 10.91 -7.66 2.49
N TYR A 100 10.56 -7.10 1.33
CA TYR A 100 9.93 -7.83 0.23
C TYR A 100 10.91 -7.94 -0.92
N LYS A 101 10.85 -9.03 -1.66
CA LYS A 101 11.42 -9.05 -3.00
C LYS A 101 10.38 -8.48 -3.96
N PRO A 102 10.77 -7.68 -4.95
CA PRO A 102 9.83 -7.26 -5.98
C PRO A 102 9.11 -8.47 -6.58
N ASN A 103 7.85 -8.29 -6.92
CA ASN A 103 6.99 -9.30 -7.53
C ASN A 103 6.68 -10.55 -6.66
N THR A 104 6.90 -10.49 -5.35
CA THR A 104 6.54 -11.59 -4.42
C THR A 104 5.31 -11.29 -3.56
N PHE A 105 4.56 -10.25 -3.90
CA PHE A 105 3.39 -9.78 -3.14
C PHE A 105 3.71 -9.56 -1.65
N SER A 106 2.86 -10.07 -0.76
CA SER A 106 3.01 -9.89 0.69
C SER A 106 4.05 -10.82 1.34
N GLN A 107 4.73 -11.67 0.57
CA GLN A 107 5.69 -12.61 1.14
C GLN A 107 6.96 -11.90 1.62
N THR A 108 7.16 -11.85 2.93
CA THR A 108 8.35 -11.25 3.53
C THR A 108 9.61 -12.10 3.30
N THR A 109 10.74 -11.42 3.25
CA THR A 109 12.08 -12.04 3.10
C THR A 109 13.00 -11.50 4.21
N PRO A 110 13.77 -12.36 4.92
CA PRO A 110 14.80 -11.88 5.83
C PRO A 110 15.84 -11.02 5.10
N ASP A 111 16.07 -9.79 5.60
CA ASP A 111 17.03 -8.85 5.03
C ASP A 111 18.23 -8.64 5.97
N LEU A 112 18.15 -7.69 6.91
CA LEU A 112 19.17 -7.57 7.96
C LEU A 112 19.08 -8.72 8.96
N ALA A 113 17.91 -9.31 9.17
CA ALA A 113 17.79 -10.58 9.87
C ALA A 113 18.47 -11.71 9.07
N GLU A 114 19.15 -12.64 9.77
CA GLU A 114 19.79 -13.80 9.14
C GLU A 114 18.77 -14.88 8.69
N GLY A 115 17.57 -14.87 9.30
CA GLY A 115 16.49 -15.82 9.03
C GLY A 115 15.19 -15.41 9.73
N GLU A 116 14.23 -16.35 9.77
CA GLU A 116 12.95 -16.13 10.46
C GLU A 116 13.14 -15.88 11.96
N PRO A 117 12.27 -15.09 12.60
CA PRO A 117 12.33 -14.82 14.03
C PRO A 117 11.95 -16.07 14.82
N LYS A 118 12.63 -16.32 15.93
CA LYS A 118 12.23 -17.36 16.89
C LYS A 118 11.22 -16.77 17.88
N LEU A 119 10.00 -17.26 17.84
CA LEU A 119 8.96 -16.92 18.79
C LEU A 119 8.95 -17.90 19.96
N SER A 120 8.79 -17.40 21.17
CA SER A 120 8.74 -18.21 22.39
C SER A 120 7.91 -17.52 23.48
N ASN A 121 7.78 -18.17 24.64
CA ASN A 121 6.99 -17.66 25.78
C ASN A 121 5.55 -17.29 25.37
N GLY A 122 4.87 -18.16 24.61
CA GLY A 122 3.51 -17.91 24.15
C GLY A 122 3.40 -16.64 23.29
N ASN A 123 4.30 -16.45 22.34
CA ASN A 123 4.40 -15.27 21.46
C ASN A 123 4.64 -13.94 22.18
N LYS A 124 5.30 -14.00 23.36
CA LYS A 124 5.71 -12.82 24.13
C LYS A 124 7.21 -12.55 24.11
N LEU A 125 7.98 -13.37 23.41
CA LEU A 125 9.42 -13.16 23.20
C LEU A 125 9.77 -13.44 21.75
N ILE A 126 10.32 -12.43 21.09
CA ILE A 126 10.86 -12.50 19.72
C ILE A 126 12.39 -12.51 19.86
N THR A 127 13.07 -13.46 19.21
CA THR A 127 14.53 -13.48 19.11
C THR A 127 14.92 -13.45 17.64
N ILE A 128 15.78 -12.51 17.26
CA ILE A 128 16.24 -12.28 15.88
C ILE A 128 17.76 -12.28 15.87
N ASN A 129 18.34 -13.03 14.93
CA ASN A 129 19.78 -12.98 14.63
C ASN A 129 20.03 -11.96 13.54
N ILE A 130 21.00 -11.07 13.75
CA ILE A 130 21.43 -10.04 12.81
C ILE A 130 22.49 -10.61 11.87
N ARG A 131 22.35 -10.35 10.58
CA ARG A 131 23.26 -10.78 9.52
C ARG A 131 24.63 -10.13 9.69
N LYS A 132 25.67 -10.95 9.66
CA LYS A 132 27.07 -10.50 9.73
C LYS A 132 27.55 -9.91 8.41
N GLY A 133 28.58 -9.07 8.46
CA GLY A 133 29.22 -8.51 7.28
C GLY A 133 28.45 -7.38 6.60
N VAL A 134 27.40 -6.87 7.23
CA VAL A 134 26.69 -5.64 6.82
C VAL A 134 27.39 -4.44 7.46
N HIS A 135 27.72 -3.40 6.68
CA HIS A 135 28.45 -2.23 7.15
C HIS A 135 27.69 -0.94 6.86
N PHE A 136 27.83 0.02 7.75
CA PHE A 136 27.36 1.38 7.48
C PHE A 136 28.21 2.07 6.42
N SER A 137 27.58 2.96 5.67
CA SER A 137 28.25 3.87 4.75
C SER A 137 29.17 4.85 5.46
N PRO A 138 30.09 5.55 4.73
CA PRO A 138 30.83 6.67 5.29
C PRO A 138 29.91 7.75 5.90
N PRO A 139 30.32 8.39 7.01
CA PRO A 139 31.63 8.32 7.65
C PRO A 139 31.76 7.24 8.73
N VAL A 140 30.73 6.45 9.00
CA VAL A 140 30.72 5.47 10.11
C VAL A 140 31.59 4.24 9.80
N ASN A 141 31.43 3.63 8.64
CA ASN A 141 32.29 2.57 8.07
C ASN A 141 32.39 1.25 8.86
N ARG A 142 31.77 1.12 10.03
CA ARG A 142 31.83 -0.09 10.84
C ARG A 142 30.71 -1.07 10.53
N GLU A 143 30.89 -2.31 10.97
CA GLU A 143 29.88 -3.36 10.89
C GLU A 143 28.65 -3.04 11.75
N VAL A 144 27.49 -3.38 11.22
CA VAL A 144 26.20 -3.33 11.91
C VAL A 144 26.11 -4.43 12.97
N THR A 145 25.51 -4.11 14.11
CA THR A 145 25.31 -5.01 15.23
C THR A 145 23.86 -4.96 15.73
N ALA A 146 23.48 -5.88 16.61
CA ALA A 146 22.15 -5.86 17.25
C ALA A 146 21.88 -4.58 18.06
N ALA A 147 22.92 -3.95 18.60
CA ALA A 147 22.78 -2.68 19.34
C ALA A 147 22.34 -1.52 18.45
N ASP A 148 22.65 -1.56 17.16
CA ASP A 148 22.21 -0.53 16.20
C ASP A 148 20.72 -0.66 15.87
N VAL A 149 20.19 -1.89 15.86
CA VAL A 149 18.76 -2.14 15.71
C VAL A 149 18.01 -1.85 17.01
N GLU A 150 18.57 -2.21 18.17
CA GLU A 150 18.04 -1.80 19.49
C GLU A 150 17.83 -0.28 19.52
N TYR A 151 18.87 0.48 19.16
CA TYR A 151 18.78 1.95 19.14
C TYR A 151 17.78 2.47 18.12
N ALA A 152 17.68 1.88 16.94
CA ALA A 152 16.70 2.27 15.93
C ALA A 152 15.26 2.12 16.45
N ILE A 153 14.95 1.02 17.14
CA ILE A 153 13.64 0.80 17.75
C ILE A 153 13.41 1.75 18.96
N ASP A 154 14.45 2.01 19.78
CA ASP A 154 14.37 2.99 20.86
C ASP A 154 14.01 4.41 20.34
N ARG A 155 14.49 4.77 19.13
CA ARG A 155 14.20 6.06 18.48
C ARG A 155 12.72 6.24 18.19
N VAL A 156 11.95 5.17 17.97
CA VAL A 156 10.49 5.25 17.72
C VAL A 156 9.75 5.93 18.88
N ALA A 157 10.21 5.73 20.11
CA ALA A 157 9.64 6.38 21.28
C ALA A 157 10.25 7.76 21.60
N ASN A 158 11.27 8.20 20.86
CA ASN A 158 11.91 9.50 21.08
C ASN A 158 11.01 10.63 20.50
N PRO A 159 10.51 11.57 21.32
CA PRO A 159 9.61 12.64 20.86
C PRO A 159 10.24 13.60 19.83
N ASN A 160 11.57 13.58 19.66
CA ASN A 160 12.25 14.36 18.64
C ASN A 160 12.30 13.67 17.26
N VAL A 161 12.03 12.34 17.23
CA VAL A 161 12.05 11.47 16.05
C VAL A 161 10.65 10.91 15.77
N ALA A 162 9.83 10.76 16.81
CA ALA A 162 8.62 9.95 16.83
C ALA A 162 7.73 10.08 15.60
N ASN A 163 7.37 8.91 15.08
CA ASN A 163 6.31 8.72 14.12
C ASN A 163 5.16 8.00 14.83
N PRO A 164 3.96 8.59 14.95
CA PRO A 164 2.85 8.00 15.71
C PRO A 164 2.36 6.68 15.13
N TYR A 165 2.51 6.45 13.82
CA TYR A 165 2.11 5.21 13.16
C TYR A 165 2.98 4.02 13.62
N TYR A 166 4.30 4.21 13.68
CA TYR A 166 5.22 3.17 14.15
C TYR A 166 5.00 2.81 15.62
N LEU A 167 4.68 3.80 16.45
CA LEU A 167 4.35 3.56 17.86
C LEU A 167 3.18 2.58 18.03
N GLY A 168 2.14 2.71 17.20
CA GLY A 168 0.95 1.85 17.23
C GLY A 168 1.30 0.35 17.09
N TYR A 169 2.19 0.01 16.18
CA TYR A 169 2.62 -1.38 15.95
C TYR A 169 3.47 -1.94 17.10
N LEU A 170 4.14 -1.09 17.84
CA LEU A 170 5.06 -1.46 18.93
C LEU A 170 4.47 -1.32 20.32
N GLU A 171 3.21 -0.93 20.48
CA GLU A 171 2.56 -0.78 21.79
C GLU A 171 2.62 -2.05 22.68
N GLY A 172 2.66 -3.24 22.06
CA GLY A 172 2.83 -4.51 22.75
C GLY A 172 4.24 -4.75 23.30
N VAL A 173 5.24 -3.98 22.90
CA VAL A 173 6.62 -4.10 23.40
C VAL A 173 6.70 -3.57 24.82
N GLU A 174 7.36 -4.33 25.71
CA GLU A 174 7.50 -3.98 27.13
C GLU A 174 8.21 -2.62 27.28
N GLY A 175 7.51 -1.66 27.90
CA GLY A 175 8.00 -0.31 28.14
C GLY A 175 7.89 0.66 26.95
N MET A 176 7.32 0.25 25.81
CA MET A 176 7.08 1.15 24.66
C MET A 176 5.92 2.10 24.93
N LYS A 177 4.78 1.57 25.36
CA LYS A 177 3.57 2.35 25.63
C LYS A 177 3.81 3.41 26.70
N GLY A 178 3.59 4.67 26.34
CA GLY A 178 3.82 5.82 27.23
C GLY A 178 5.29 6.19 27.45
N SER A 179 6.23 5.58 26.73
CA SER A 179 7.63 5.99 26.73
C SER A 179 7.77 7.43 26.21
N LYS A 180 8.73 8.16 26.79
CA LYS A 180 9.09 9.52 26.38
C LYS A 180 10.49 9.57 25.73
N GLY A 181 10.91 8.44 25.17
CA GLY A 181 12.25 8.24 24.62
C GLY A 181 13.21 7.57 25.61
N GLY A 182 14.40 7.30 25.13
CA GLY A 182 15.41 6.55 25.86
C GLY A 182 15.35 5.04 25.55
N GLN A 183 16.06 4.25 26.35
CA GLN A 183 16.13 2.82 26.14
C GLN A 183 14.81 2.14 26.53
N ILE A 184 14.24 1.37 25.60
CA ILE A 184 13.01 0.60 25.80
C ILE A 184 13.35 -0.71 26.52
N PRO A 185 12.81 -0.97 27.73
CA PRO A 185 13.15 -2.16 28.52
C PRO A 185 12.95 -3.49 27.78
N GLY A 186 11.93 -3.57 26.94
CA GLY A 186 11.60 -4.75 26.16
C GLY A 186 12.50 -5.01 24.96
N VAL A 187 13.35 -4.09 24.55
CA VAL A 187 14.24 -4.24 23.37
C VAL A 187 15.68 -4.36 23.85
N LYS A 188 16.35 -5.47 23.54
CA LYS A 188 17.69 -5.77 24.05
C LYS A 188 18.57 -6.47 23.03
N ALA A 189 19.75 -5.90 22.75
CA ALA A 189 20.87 -6.62 22.17
C ALA A 189 21.49 -7.53 23.24
N THR A 190 21.18 -8.81 23.19
CA THR A 190 21.70 -9.80 24.16
C THR A 190 23.04 -10.40 23.75
N GLY A 191 23.52 -10.06 22.56
CA GLY A 191 24.82 -10.41 22.01
C GLY A 191 25.14 -9.50 20.82
N LYS A 192 26.34 -9.60 20.27
CA LYS A 192 26.77 -8.74 19.13
C LYS A 192 25.77 -8.82 17.96
N TYR A 193 25.17 -9.98 17.74
CA TYR A 193 24.26 -10.23 16.60
C TYR A 193 22.91 -10.82 17.04
N THR A 194 22.52 -10.70 18.30
CA THR A 194 21.26 -11.26 18.79
C THR A 194 20.44 -10.14 19.42
N LEU A 195 19.28 -9.89 18.84
CA LEU A 195 18.25 -9.00 19.35
C LEU A 195 17.13 -9.81 20.00
N GLN A 196 16.68 -9.38 21.16
CA GLN A 196 15.48 -9.90 21.81
C GLN A 196 14.46 -8.79 22.04
N ILE A 197 13.18 -9.08 21.76
CA ILE A 197 12.07 -8.17 21.99
C ILE A 197 11.04 -8.88 22.87
N LYS A 198 10.82 -8.35 24.07
CA LYS A 198 9.82 -8.82 25.01
C LYS A 198 8.52 -8.06 24.84
N LEU A 199 7.42 -8.78 24.91
CA LEU A 199 6.07 -8.27 24.75
C LEU A 199 5.25 -8.46 26.01
N THR A 200 4.38 -7.51 26.29
CA THR A 200 3.41 -7.57 27.40
C THR A 200 2.22 -8.46 27.06
N THR A 201 1.86 -8.54 25.78
CA THR A 201 0.78 -9.34 25.20
C THR A 201 1.33 -10.29 24.13
N PRO A 202 0.61 -11.33 23.69
CA PRO A 202 1.05 -12.24 22.63
C PRO A 202 0.90 -11.60 21.23
N SER A 203 1.50 -10.41 21.04
CA SER A 203 1.41 -9.59 19.82
C SER A 203 2.60 -9.76 18.86
N ALA A 204 3.40 -10.83 19.00
CA ALA A 204 4.54 -11.06 18.15
C ALA A 204 4.21 -11.04 16.63
N PRO A 205 3.07 -11.58 16.14
CA PRO A 205 2.79 -11.55 14.71
C PRO A 205 2.80 -10.15 14.12
N ILE A 206 2.09 -9.19 14.73
CA ILE A 206 2.01 -7.82 14.20
C ILE A 206 3.34 -7.07 14.35
N VAL A 207 4.06 -7.27 15.46
CA VAL A 207 5.38 -6.67 15.68
C VAL A 207 6.38 -7.16 14.64
N VAL A 208 6.41 -8.48 14.35
CA VAL A 208 7.28 -9.05 13.31
C VAL A 208 6.89 -8.56 11.93
N ALA A 209 5.60 -8.57 11.59
CA ALA A 209 5.11 -8.10 10.30
C ALA A 209 5.49 -6.63 10.03
N SER A 210 5.44 -5.77 11.06
CA SER A 210 5.82 -4.36 10.95
C SER A 210 7.34 -4.13 10.78
N MET A 211 8.19 -5.15 11.02
CA MET A 211 9.66 -5.01 10.90
C MET A 211 10.18 -4.93 9.46
N VAL A 212 9.31 -4.92 8.48
CA VAL A 212 9.63 -4.52 7.09
C VAL A 212 9.72 -3.00 6.95
N LEU A 213 9.17 -2.26 7.91
CA LEU A 213 9.16 -0.80 7.90
C LEU A 213 10.55 -0.23 8.26
N PRO A 214 10.90 0.96 7.74
CA PRO A 214 12.22 1.54 7.88
C PRO A 214 12.70 1.74 9.33
N TYR A 215 11.79 1.88 10.29
CA TYR A 215 12.16 2.04 11.71
C TYR A 215 12.99 0.86 12.26
N SER A 216 12.93 -0.31 11.63
CA SER A 216 13.71 -1.48 12.02
C SER A 216 15.11 -1.52 11.39
N ALA A 217 15.43 -0.57 10.50
CA ALA A 217 16.76 -0.44 9.91
C ALA A 217 17.77 0.09 10.96
N PRO A 218 19.03 -0.38 10.93
CA PRO A 218 20.00 -0.08 11.97
C PRO A 218 20.43 1.39 11.95
N VAL A 219 20.58 2.00 13.12
CA VAL A 219 21.09 3.37 13.30
C VAL A 219 22.26 3.36 14.29
N PRO A 220 23.46 3.86 13.92
CA PRO A 220 24.64 3.85 14.79
C PRO A 220 24.51 4.90 15.89
N LYS A 221 24.24 4.46 17.13
CA LYS A 221 23.95 5.34 18.27
C LYS A 221 25.03 6.39 18.52
N GLU A 222 26.30 5.98 18.49
CA GLU A 222 27.45 6.87 18.78
C GLU A 222 27.58 8.00 17.77
N TYR A 223 27.00 7.81 16.57
CA TYR A 223 26.97 8.83 15.53
C TYR A 223 25.67 9.65 15.55
N ALA A 224 24.52 8.99 15.72
CA ALA A 224 23.19 9.58 15.56
C ALA A 224 22.70 10.35 16.81
N ALA A 225 23.06 9.91 18.02
CA ALA A 225 22.46 10.43 19.26
C ALA A 225 22.59 11.95 19.45
N LYS A 226 23.69 12.56 18.98
CA LYS A 226 23.89 14.02 19.03
C LYS A 226 22.89 14.80 18.17
N TYR A 227 22.43 14.18 17.07
CA TYR A 227 21.43 14.76 16.18
C TYR A 227 20.02 14.53 16.72
N ASP A 228 19.76 13.35 17.30
CA ASP A 228 18.48 13.00 17.91
C ASP A 228 18.21 13.79 19.21
N ALA A 229 19.22 14.42 19.78
CA ALA A 229 19.06 15.35 20.90
C ALA A 229 18.45 16.70 20.46
N LYS A 230 18.39 16.99 19.18
CA LYS A 230 17.75 18.18 18.61
C LYS A 230 16.23 17.96 18.49
N LYS A 231 15.47 19.05 18.44
CA LYS A 231 14.01 19.03 18.31
C LYS A 231 13.57 19.94 17.15
N PRO A 232 13.09 19.36 16.02
CA PRO A 232 13.10 17.93 15.67
C PRO A 232 14.52 17.37 15.51
N SER A 233 14.65 16.04 15.42
CA SER A 233 15.92 15.38 15.12
C SER A 233 16.53 15.92 13.82
N GLU A 234 17.85 16.16 13.83
CA GLU A 234 18.61 16.57 12.64
C GLU A 234 19.30 15.37 11.96
N TYR A 235 19.03 14.14 12.39
CA TYR A 235 19.71 12.96 11.84
C TYR A 235 19.49 12.80 10.34
N VAL A 236 18.33 13.18 9.82
CA VAL A 236 18.03 13.20 8.37
C VAL A 236 19.12 13.92 7.55
N ASN A 237 19.72 14.97 8.11
CA ASN A 237 20.75 15.77 7.45
C ASN A 237 22.15 15.11 7.44
N TYR A 238 22.30 14.00 8.17
CA TYR A 238 23.57 13.29 8.40
C TYR A 238 23.40 11.78 8.36
N GLN A 239 22.27 11.28 7.85
CA GLN A 239 21.98 9.86 7.87
C GLN A 239 23.04 9.03 7.12
N VAL A 240 23.28 7.84 7.64
CA VAL A 240 24.13 6.83 7.01
C VAL A 240 23.30 5.66 6.53
N ALA A 241 23.77 4.99 5.51
CA ALA A 241 23.09 3.87 4.86
C ALA A 241 23.67 2.52 5.32
N SER A 242 22.87 1.48 5.25
CA SER A 242 23.26 0.08 5.39
C SER A 242 22.99 -0.73 4.11
N GLY A 243 22.24 -0.15 3.17
CA GLY A 243 21.87 -0.74 1.88
C GLY A 243 22.88 -0.45 0.75
N PRO A 244 22.52 -0.84 -0.50
CA PRO A 244 23.42 -0.73 -1.66
C PRO A 244 23.70 0.71 -2.12
N TYR A 245 22.80 1.62 -1.84
CA TYR A 245 22.98 3.05 -2.14
C TYR A 245 23.04 3.87 -0.86
N MET A 246 23.45 5.11 -1.00
CA MET A 246 23.46 6.14 0.06
C MET A 246 23.14 7.49 -0.55
N LEU A 247 22.52 8.37 0.21
CA LEU A 247 22.47 9.78 -0.17
C LEU A 247 23.89 10.33 -0.25
N LYS A 248 24.19 11.04 -1.33
CA LYS A 248 25.50 11.66 -1.51
C LYS A 248 25.80 12.60 -0.33
N ASN A 249 26.97 12.47 0.27
CA ASN A 249 27.37 13.25 1.43
C ASN A 249 28.82 13.75 1.32
N ASN A 250 29.25 14.59 2.25
CA ASN A 250 30.66 14.98 2.40
C ASN A 250 31.36 14.09 3.44
N SER A 251 32.67 14.35 3.66
CA SER A 251 33.48 13.61 4.61
C SER A 251 32.99 13.68 6.07
N ALA A 252 32.21 14.70 6.42
CA ALA A 252 31.56 14.83 7.73
C ALA A 252 30.20 14.12 7.80
N GLY A 253 29.74 13.50 6.71
CA GLY A 253 28.46 12.82 6.61
C GLY A 253 27.27 13.74 6.32
N LYS A 254 27.50 15.03 6.03
CA LYS A 254 26.40 15.96 5.73
C LYS A 254 25.77 15.64 4.37
N VAL A 255 24.47 15.44 4.37
CA VAL A 255 23.61 15.16 3.21
C VAL A 255 22.92 16.43 2.71
N LEU A 256 22.35 17.22 3.61
CA LEU A 256 21.60 18.42 3.27
C LEU A 256 22.42 19.43 2.47
N GLY A 257 21.92 19.86 1.31
CA GLY A 257 22.60 20.76 0.38
C GLY A 257 23.64 20.06 -0.50
N ILE A 258 23.84 18.74 -0.38
CA ILE A 258 24.81 17.93 -1.15
C ILE A 258 24.11 16.80 -1.88
N GLY A 259 23.55 15.85 -1.16
CA GLY A 259 22.79 14.72 -1.70
C GLY A 259 21.28 14.88 -1.58
N TYR A 260 20.83 15.90 -0.87
CA TYR A 260 19.42 16.27 -0.81
C TYR A 260 19.26 17.79 -0.72
N GLN A 261 18.45 18.33 -1.59
CA GLN A 261 18.05 19.74 -1.63
C GLN A 261 16.51 19.77 -1.63
N PRO A 262 15.87 20.03 -0.49
CA PRO A 262 14.41 20.03 -0.36
C PRO A 262 13.72 20.85 -1.45
N GLY A 263 12.67 20.30 -2.05
CA GLY A 263 11.90 20.88 -3.14
C GLY A 263 12.65 20.98 -4.47
N LYS A 264 13.82 20.34 -4.62
CA LYS A 264 14.63 20.44 -5.85
C LYS A 264 15.20 19.13 -6.33
N SER A 265 15.93 18.40 -5.47
CA SER A 265 16.62 17.20 -5.93
C SER A 265 17.13 16.32 -4.80
N ALA A 266 17.27 15.02 -5.11
CA ALA A 266 18.09 14.10 -4.33
C ALA A 266 19.08 13.36 -5.26
N THR A 267 20.20 12.88 -4.69
CA THR A 267 21.18 12.09 -5.43
C THR A 267 21.59 10.89 -4.58
N LEU A 268 21.33 9.70 -5.10
CA LEU A 268 21.83 8.44 -4.54
C LEU A 268 23.08 8.03 -5.29
N VAL A 269 24.08 7.60 -4.53
CA VAL A 269 25.33 7.03 -5.06
C VAL A 269 25.55 5.66 -4.44
N ARG A 270 26.40 4.83 -5.03
CA ARG A 270 26.74 3.54 -4.42
C ARG A 270 27.33 3.71 -3.03
N ASN A 271 26.85 2.91 -2.09
CA ASN A 271 27.50 2.75 -0.79
C ASN A 271 28.79 1.93 -0.97
N PRO A 272 29.97 2.51 -0.77
CA PRO A 272 31.24 1.80 -0.99
C PRO A 272 31.47 0.64 -0.02
N ASN A 273 30.74 0.61 1.10
CA ASN A 273 30.85 -0.41 2.13
C ASN A 273 29.79 -1.52 2.00
N TRP A 274 28.91 -1.41 0.97
CA TRP A 274 27.92 -2.43 0.74
C TRP A 274 28.53 -3.74 0.26
N ASN A 275 28.12 -4.84 0.88
CA ASN A 275 28.56 -6.18 0.56
C ASN A 275 27.46 -6.98 -0.14
N ALA A 276 27.59 -7.13 -1.45
CA ALA A 276 26.62 -7.86 -2.28
C ALA A 276 26.39 -9.31 -1.84
N SER A 277 27.37 -9.97 -1.19
CA SER A 277 27.20 -11.34 -0.72
C SER A 277 26.24 -11.49 0.46
N THR A 278 25.88 -10.38 1.10
CA THR A 278 24.95 -10.33 2.23
C THR A 278 23.56 -9.83 1.86
N ASP A 279 23.34 -9.49 0.59
CA ASP A 279 22.11 -8.83 0.13
C ASP A 279 21.52 -9.57 -1.08
N PHE A 280 20.21 -9.61 -1.19
CA PHE A 280 19.50 -10.16 -2.35
C PHE A 280 19.35 -9.15 -3.50
N ARG A 281 19.57 -7.86 -3.23
CA ARG A 281 19.48 -6.78 -4.22
C ARG A 281 20.67 -6.79 -5.15
N PRO A 282 20.46 -6.73 -6.49
CA PRO A 282 21.57 -6.73 -7.45
C PRO A 282 22.30 -5.39 -7.54
N ALA A 283 21.60 -4.28 -7.31
CA ALA A 283 22.08 -2.89 -7.38
C ALA A 283 22.88 -2.61 -8.66
N TYR A 284 22.21 -2.48 -9.78
CA TYR A 284 22.86 -2.34 -11.09
C TYR A 284 23.45 -0.94 -11.33
N LEU A 285 22.72 0.13 -10.97
CA LEU A 285 23.06 1.51 -11.28
C LEU A 285 24.27 2.04 -10.49
N ASN A 286 25.02 2.98 -11.07
CA ASN A 286 26.07 3.70 -10.37
C ASN A 286 25.53 4.88 -9.55
N GLN A 287 24.49 5.53 -10.05
CA GLN A 287 23.91 6.72 -9.46
C GLN A 287 22.46 6.86 -9.89
N ILE A 288 21.64 7.44 -9.00
CA ILE A 288 20.27 7.86 -9.29
C ILE A 288 20.19 9.36 -8.99
N ASN A 289 19.82 10.16 -9.98
CA ASN A 289 19.51 11.58 -9.84
C ASN A 289 18.00 11.73 -9.77
N ILE A 290 17.49 12.36 -8.73
CA ILE A 290 16.07 12.62 -8.56
C ILE A 290 15.84 14.10 -8.67
N SER A 291 15.01 14.51 -9.62
CA SER A 291 14.56 15.89 -9.81
C SER A 291 13.14 16.04 -9.25
N ILE A 292 12.93 17.05 -8.43
CA ILE A 292 11.70 17.27 -7.66
C ILE A 292 11.01 18.54 -8.14
N GLY A 293 9.70 18.47 -8.34
CA GLY A 293 8.86 19.57 -8.76
C GLY A 293 8.62 19.60 -10.27
N GLY A 294 7.57 20.28 -10.68
CA GLY A 294 7.13 20.42 -12.05
C GLY A 294 5.69 19.98 -12.26
N ASP A 295 5.17 20.26 -13.46
CA ASP A 295 3.82 19.81 -13.85
C ASP A 295 3.85 18.32 -14.22
N ALA A 296 2.98 17.51 -13.62
CA ALA A 296 2.95 16.07 -13.80
C ALA A 296 2.72 15.62 -15.26
N ASN A 297 2.04 16.41 -16.11
CA ASN A 297 1.88 16.12 -17.53
C ASN A 297 3.18 16.40 -18.31
N VAL A 298 3.91 17.44 -17.93
CA VAL A 298 5.22 17.77 -18.54
C VAL A 298 6.23 16.68 -18.18
N ILE A 299 6.31 16.34 -16.91
CA ILE A 299 7.18 15.26 -16.38
C ILE A 299 6.91 13.95 -17.14
N GLY A 300 5.65 13.52 -17.20
CA GLY A 300 5.30 12.26 -17.86
C GLY A 300 5.68 12.22 -19.34
N ARG A 301 5.49 13.32 -20.10
CA ARG A 301 5.96 13.40 -21.50
C ARG A 301 7.48 13.33 -21.60
N GLN A 302 8.19 14.04 -20.71
CA GLN A 302 9.64 14.02 -20.67
C GLN A 302 10.19 12.61 -20.48
N VAL A 303 9.57 11.81 -19.59
CA VAL A 303 9.97 10.41 -19.36
C VAL A 303 9.69 9.54 -20.59
N LEU A 304 8.50 9.65 -21.20
CA LEU A 304 8.12 8.85 -22.37
C LEU A 304 8.97 9.16 -23.62
N GLU A 305 9.44 10.39 -23.76
CA GLU A 305 10.25 10.86 -24.91
C GLU A 305 11.76 10.83 -24.61
N GLY A 306 12.16 10.66 -23.36
CA GLY A 306 13.53 10.70 -22.88
C GLY A 306 14.28 9.39 -22.95
N SER A 307 15.46 9.39 -22.32
CA SER A 307 16.30 8.21 -22.10
C SER A 307 16.84 8.18 -20.67
N ASP A 308 17.11 6.98 -20.14
CA ASP A 308 17.59 6.76 -18.78
C ASP A 308 16.69 7.41 -17.71
N MET A 309 15.37 7.47 -17.96
CA MET A 309 14.41 8.20 -17.12
C MET A 309 13.27 7.33 -16.61
N VAL A 310 12.80 7.68 -15.42
CA VAL A 310 11.62 7.08 -14.78
C VAL A 310 10.86 8.16 -14.02
N GLN A 311 9.57 7.94 -13.77
CA GLN A 311 8.77 8.72 -12.85
C GLN A 311 8.38 7.85 -11.65
N SER A 312 8.73 8.28 -10.43
CA SER A 312 8.45 7.54 -9.18
C SER A 312 7.09 7.83 -8.59
N ASP A 313 6.59 9.05 -8.72
CA ASP A 313 5.23 9.37 -8.30
C ASP A 313 4.22 8.98 -9.39
N ALA A 314 2.95 8.89 -9.00
CA ALA A 314 1.89 8.47 -9.91
C ALA A 314 1.78 9.41 -11.14
N PRO A 315 1.88 8.89 -12.37
CA PRO A 315 1.76 9.71 -13.57
C PRO A 315 0.32 10.25 -13.71
N ALA A 316 0.20 11.46 -14.24
CA ALA A 316 -1.10 12.06 -14.48
C ALA A 316 -1.97 11.19 -15.41
N ALA A 317 -3.29 11.13 -15.16
CA ALA A 317 -4.22 10.30 -15.94
C ALA A 317 -4.15 10.54 -17.48
N PRO A 318 -3.97 11.77 -18.00
CA PRO A 318 -3.73 11.99 -19.44
C PRO A 318 -2.44 11.33 -19.95
N ILE A 319 -1.41 11.23 -19.11
CA ILE A 319 -0.13 10.58 -19.45
C ILE A 319 -0.28 9.06 -19.48
N VAL A 320 -0.99 8.47 -18.51
CA VAL A 320 -1.32 7.04 -18.53
C VAL A 320 -2.09 6.70 -19.82
N LYS A 321 -3.09 7.51 -20.18
CA LYS A 321 -3.84 7.34 -21.42
C LYS A 321 -2.95 7.46 -22.68
N LEU A 322 -2.06 8.44 -22.70
CA LEU A 322 -1.08 8.62 -23.77
C LEU A 322 -0.16 7.39 -23.89
N ALA A 323 0.37 6.92 -22.75
CA ALA A 323 1.24 5.75 -22.70
C ALA A 323 0.53 4.50 -23.22
N VAL A 324 -0.70 4.22 -22.77
CA VAL A 324 -1.51 3.11 -23.30
C VAL A 324 -1.67 3.17 -24.83
N GLN A 325 -1.87 4.35 -25.39
CA GLN A 325 -2.16 4.52 -26.81
C GLN A 325 -0.93 4.53 -27.71
N GLN A 326 0.20 5.09 -27.25
CA GLN A 326 1.37 5.37 -28.09
C GLN A 326 2.67 4.76 -27.56
N HIS A 327 2.78 4.48 -26.27
CA HIS A 327 3.98 4.00 -25.60
C HIS A 327 3.70 2.81 -24.65
N PRO A 328 2.90 1.80 -25.05
CA PRO A 328 2.45 0.77 -24.09
C PRO A 328 3.61 -0.02 -23.47
N SER A 329 4.74 -0.18 -24.14
CA SER A 329 5.93 -0.84 -23.61
C SER A 329 6.76 0.02 -22.63
N GLN A 330 6.37 1.27 -22.43
CA GLN A 330 6.96 2.22 -21.46
C GLN A 330 6.02 2.49 -20.28
N LEU A 331 4.94 1.71 -20.17
CA LEU A 331 3.98 1.75 -19.08
C LEU A 331 3.96 0.39 -18.41
N THR A 332 4.29 0.38 -17.13
CA THR A 332 4.18 -0.78 -16.25
C THR A 332 3.03 -0.54 -15.27
N ILE A 333 2.10 -1.47 -15.14
CA ILE A 333 0.97 -1.36 -14.21
C ILE A 333 0.97 -2.55 -13.28
N SER A 334 1.16 -2.29 -12.00
CA SER A 334 1.01 -3.31 -10.96
C SER A 334 -0.45 -3.73 -10.83
N ALA A 335 -0.73 -4.99 -11.16
CA ALA A 335 -2.05 -5.59 -10.94
C ALA A 335 -2.17 -6.27 -9.57
N GLY A 336 -1.11 -6.23 -8.76
CA GLY A 336 -1.03 -6.91 -7.47
C GLY A 336 -1.78 -6.24 -6.32
N GLY A 337 -2.38 -5.06 -6.53
CA GLY A 337 -3.22 -4.40 -5.52
C GLY A 337 -2.47 -3.63 -4.42
N GLY A 338 -1.16 -3.42 -4.53
CA GLY A 338 -0.35 -2.71 -3.52
C GLY A 338 -0.69 -1.22 -3.37
N ALA A 339 -1.42 -0.62 -4.30
CA ALA A 339 -1.78 0.80 -4.29
C ALA A 339 -2.96 1.16 -3.36
N GLY A 340 -3.53 0.18 -2.66
CA GLY A 340 -4.55 0.40 -1.64
C GLY A 340 -5.99 0.36 -2.14
N THR A 341 -6.89 0.79 -1.25
CA THR A 341 -8.33 0.76 -1.44
C THR A 341 -8.92 2.16 -1.46
N ARG A 342 -10.07 2.31 -2.13
CA ARG A 342 -10.91 3.51 -2.03
C ARG A 342 -12.34 3.11 -1.69
N TYR A 343 -12.94 3.81 -0.76
CA TYR A 343 -14.29 3.53 -0.29
C TYR A 343 -15.01 4.78 0.21
N ILE A 344 -16.32 4.70 0.30
CA ILE A 344 -17.19 5.72 0.91
C ILE A 344 -17.30 5.34 2.39
N ALA A 345 -16.73 6.14 3.28
CA ALA A 345 -16.92 5.97 4.72
C ALA A 345 -18.27 6.58 5.15
N LEU A 346 -18.99 5.84 5.97
CA LEU A 346 -20.32 6.18 6.48
C LEU A 346 -20.27 6.20 8.00
N ASN A 347 -20.85 7.20 8.64
CA ASN A 347 -20.89 7.26 10.11
C ASN A 347 -21.77 6.15 10.68
N ASN A 348 -21.15 5.08 11.18
CA ASN A 348 -21.84 3.93 11.78
C ASN A 348 -22.32 4.20 13.21
N SER A 349 -21.84 5.25 13.86
CA SER A 349 -22.08 5.52 15.27
C SER A 349 -23.25 6.48 15.52
N ASP A 350 -23.53 7.39 14.59
CA ASP A 350 -24.54 8.44 14.72
C ASP A 350 -25.28 8.69 13.40
N GLY A 351 -26.37 9.43 13.43
CA GLY A 351 -27.14 9.83 12.25
C GLY A 351 -27.81 8.65 11.52
N PRO A 352 -28.26 8.89 10.27
CA PRO A 352 -29.04 7.91 9.50
C PRO A 352 -28.26 6.61 9.21
N PHE A 353 -26.96 6.68 8.96
CA PHE A 353 -26.16 5.52 8.62
C PHE A 353 -25.82 4.59 9.80
N LYS A 354 -26.28 4.89 11.01
CA LYS A 354 -26.35 3.91 12.10
C LYS A 354 -27.25 2.72 11.72
N ASN A 355 -28.25 2.94 10.85
CA ASN A 355 -29.11 1.88 10.31
C ASN A 355 -28.40 1.14 9.16
N VAL A 356 -28.09 -0.14 9.37
CA VAL A 356 -27.41 -1.00 8.39
C VAL A 356 -28.16 -1.06 7.05
N ASN A 357 -29.51 -1.02 7.05
CA ASN A 357 -30.27 -1.06 5.81
C ASN A 357 -30.11 0.21 4.98
N LEU A 358 -29.88 1.38 5.60
CA LEU A 358 -29.56 2.59 4.85
C LEU A 358 -28.16 2.52 4.24
N ARG A 359 -27.20 1.88 4.91
CA ARG A 359 -25.87 1.63 4.34
C ARG A 359 -25.95 0.67 3.14
N LYS A 360 -26.72 -0.42 3.28
CA LYS A 360 -26.98 -1.38 2.18
C LYS A 360 -27.70 -0.72 1.01
N ALA A 361 -28.65 0.19 1.28
CA ALA A 361 -29.34 0.93 0.25
C ALA A 361 -28.37 1.84 -0.54
N LEU A 362 -27.48 2.54 0.15
CA LEU A 362 -26.47 3.37 -0.51
C LEU A 362 -25.50 2.52 -1.32
N TRP A 363 -25.02 1.39 -0.77
CA TRP A 363 -24.13 0.49 -1.50
C TRP A 363 -24.79 0.02 -2.80
N ALA A 364 -26.03 -0.51 -2.71
CA ALA A 364 -26.78 -0.97 -3.89
C ALA A 364 -27.03 0.14 -4.92
N ALA A 365 -27.26 1.39 -4.48
CA ALA A 365 -27.51 2.52 -5.38
C ALA A 365 -26.24 3.10 -6.03
N THR A 366 -25.06 2.78 -5.49
CA THR A 366 -23.81 3.37 -5.94
C THR A 366 -23.31 2.68 -7.21
N ASP A 367 -23.20 3.43 -8.31
CA ASP A 367 -22.51 3.02 -9.52
C ASP A 367 -20.98 3.08 -9.26
N ARG A 368 -20.42 1.94 -8.83
CA ARG A 368 -18.99 1.80 -8.52
C ARG A 368 -18.12 1.78 -9.77
N GLU A 369 -18.66 1.33 -10.90
CA GLU A 369 -17.98 1.42 -12.20
C GLU A 369 -17.84 2.89 -12.66
N GLU A 370 -18.85 3.75 -12.36
CA GLU A 370 -18.72 5.18 -12.61
C GLU A 370 -17.64 5.81 -11.72
N LEU A 371 -17.63 5.48 -10.41
CA LEU A 371 -16.60 5.99 -9.50
C LEU A 371 -15.20 5.56 -9.93
N ASP A 372 -15.04 4.33 -10.37
CA ASP A 372 -13.79 3.82 -10.94
C ASP A 372 -13.40 4.56 -12.21
N ARG A 373 -14.36 4.76 -13.14
CA ARG A 373 -14.15 5.46 -14.40
C ARG A 373 -13.72 6.91 -14.21
N LEU A 374 -14.29 7.61 -13.21
CA LEU A 374 -13.88 8.96 -12.84
C LEU A 374 -12.41 9.04 -12.39
N ARG A 375 -11.87 7.93 -11.85
CA ARG A 375 -10.48 7.84 -11.37
C ARG A 375 -9.51 7.20 -12.38
N GLY A 376 -9.93 6.94 -13.60
CA GLY A 376 -9.08 6.41 -14.67
C GLY A 376 -9.49 5.03 -15.20
N GLY A 377 -10.49 4.38 -14.56
CA GLY A 377 -11.11 3.15 -15.02
C GLY A 377 -10.24 1.91 -14.88
N LYS A 378 -10.65 0.83 -15.56
CA LYS A 378 -10.08 -0.52 -15.48
C LYS A 378 -8.56 -0.61 -15.75
N THR A 379 -7.98 0.41 -16.37
CA THR A 379 -6.53 0.47 -16.60
C THR A 379 -5.77 0.63 -15.28
N VAL A 380 -6.25 1.48 -14.40
CA VAL A 380 -5.56 1.85 -13.14
C VAL A 380 -6.27 1.36 -11.89
N ALA A 381 -7.34 0.56 -12.04
CA ALA A 381 -8.06 0.01 -10.89
C ALA A 381 -8.96 -1.18 -11.29
N ASP A 382 -9.39 -1.93 -10.27
CA ASP A 382 -10.49 -2.89 -10.35
C ASP A 382 -11.61 -2.48 -9.38
N VAL A 383 -12.87 -2.78 -9.76
CA VAL A 383 -14.01 -2.49 -8.89
C VAL A 383 -13.94 -3.35 -7.63
N MET A 384 -13.92 -2.67 -6.49
CA MET A 384 -13.77 -3.29 -5.19
C MET A 384 -15.08 -3.92 -4.72
N THR A 385 -15.02 -5.16 -4.24
CA THR A 385 -16.19 -5.95 -3.79
C THR A 385 -16.14 -6.29 -2.29
N HIS A 386 -14.99 -6.19 -1.67
CA HIS A 386 -14.70 -6.35 -0.23
C HIS A 386 -13.41 -5.60 0.11
N PHE A 387 -12.90 -5.65 1.35
CA PHE A 387 -11.84 -4.73 1.78
C PHE A 387 -10.41 -5.28 1.64
N LEU A 388 -10.20 -6.59 1.71
CA LEU A 388 -8.90 -7.18 1.35
C LEU A 388 -8.66 -7.04 -0.15
N TRP A 389 -7.41 -6.93 -0.58
CA TRP A 389 -7.05 -6.83 -2.01
C TRP A 389 -6.14 -7.96 -2.46
N ASN A 390 -6.03 -8.13 -3.77
CA ASN A 390 -5.22 -9.17 -4.38
C ASN A 390 -3.75 -9.07 -3.92
N GLY A 391 -3.19 -10.21 -3.49
CA GLY A 391 -1.84 -10.29 -2.92
C GLY A 391 -1.79 -10.27 -1.38
N ILE A 392 -2.89 -9.96 -0.69
CA ILE A 392 -3.03 -10.14 0.76
C ILE A 392 -3.57 -11.53 1.08
N ALA A 393 -3.02 -12.15 2.14
CA ALA A 393 -3.58 -13.38 2.68
C ALA A 393 -5.04 -13.17 3.12
N GLY A 394 -5.94 -14.05 2.67
CA GLY A 394 -7.37 -13.94 2.92
C GLY A 394 -8.18 -13.34 1.76
N PHE A 395 -7.55 -12.75 0.75
CA PHE A 395 -8.26 -12.19 -0.40
C PHE A 395 -9.12 -13.22 -1.13
N GLN A 396 -8.57 -14.39 -1.44
CA GLN A 396 -9.29 -15.45 -2.13
C GLN A 396 -10.38 -16.06 -1.24
N GLU A 397 -10.10 -16.22 0.04
CA GLU A 397 -11.02 -16.73 1.04
C GLU A 397 -12.21 -15.77 1.27
N SER A 398 -12.01 -14.45 1.12
CA SER A 398 -13.10 -13.44 1.16
C SER A 398 -13.93 -13.37 -0.13
N GLY A 399 -13.64 -14.22 -1.12
CA GLY A 399 -14.35 -14.29 -2.41
C GLY A 399 -13.60 -13.70 -3.60
N GLY A 400 -12.35 -13.24 -3.43
CA GLY A 400 -11.51 -12.72 -4.51
C GLY A 400 -12.17 -11.54 -5.25
N PHE A 401 -11.94 -11.43 -6.54
CA PHE A 401 -12.53 -10.33 -7.33
C PHE A 401 -14.07 -10.34 -7.39
N THR A 402 -14.70 -11.46 -7.09
CA THR A 402 -16.18 -11.55 -7.08
C THR A 402 -16.77 -11.05 -5.75
N GLY A 403 -16.05 -11.23 -4.66
CA GLY A 403 -16.44 -10.86 -3.31
C GLY A 403 -17.55 -11.73 -2.71
N PRO A 404 -18.01 -11.40 -1.51
CA PRO A 404 -19.12 -12.05 -0.83
C PRO A 404 -20.43 -11.91 -1.62
N LYS A 405 -21.20 -13.01 -1.70
CA LYS A 405 -22.48 -13.07 -2.41
C LYS A 405 -23.59 -12.43 -1.59
N VAL A 406 -23.78 -11.14 -1.76
CA VAL A 406 -24.86 -10.35 -1.19
C VAL A 406 -25.47 -9.46 -2.27
N ASP A 407 -26.79 -9.35 -2.32
CA ASP A 407 -27.52 -8.73 -3.43
C ASP A 407 -27.17 -7.25 -3.66
N TYR A 408 -26.82 -6.51 -2.61
CA TYR A 408 -26.37 -5.11 -2.73
C TYR A 408 -24.93 -4.95 -3.27
N ASN A 409 -24.20 -6.05 -3.49
CA ASN A 409 -22.84 -6.07 -4.07
C ASN A 409 -22.80 -6.64 -5.50
N GLU A 410 -23.88 -7.31 -5.95
CA GLU A 410 -23.90 -8.05 -7.22
C GLU A 410 -23.85 -7.13 -8.46
N HIS A 411 -24.31 -5.89 -8.33
CA HIS A 411 -24.43 -4.92 -9.41
C HIS A 411 -23.44 -3.75 -9.23
N PRO A 412 -22.22 -3.82 -9.78
CA PRO A 412 -21.25 -2.74 -9.65
C PRO A 412 -21.69 -1.45 -10.34
N GLU A 413 -22.57 -1.53 -11.35
CA GLU A 413 -23.20 -0.39 -12.03
C GLU A 413 -24.32 0.27 -11.22
N GLY A 414 -24.64 -0.29 -10.05
CA GLY A 414 -25.73 0.15 -9.17
C GLY A 414 -27.09 -0.45 -9.52
N ASP A 415 -27.87 -0.82 -8.49
CA ASP A 415 -29.25 -1.30 -8.61
C ASP A 415 -30.20 -0.55 -7.70
N MET A 416 -30.96 0.37 -8.29
CA MET A 416 -31.96 1.16 -7.57
C MET A 416 -33.14 0.33 -7.04
N LYS A 417 -33.42 -0.87 -7.58
CA LYS A 417 -34.49 -1.75 -7.06
C LYS A 417 -34.05 -2.40 -5.75
N VAL A 418 -32.80 -2.87 -5.71
CA VAL A 418 -32.19 -3.41 -4.48
C VAL A 418 -32.07 -2.29 -3.45
N ALA A 419 -31.65 -1.09 -3.85
CA ALA A 419 -31.60 0.06 -2.96
C ALA A 419 -32.97 0.39 -2.36
N GLU A 420 -34.03 0.42 -3.16
CA GLU A 420 -35.41 0.63 -2.72
C GLU A 420 -35.88 -0.45 -1.74
N LYS A 421 -35.53 -1.72 -1.96
CA LYS A 421 -35.77 -2.82 -1.01
C LYS A 421 -35.19 -2.51 0.36
N TYR A 422 -33.94 -2.09 0.42
CA TYR A 422 -33.26 -1.80 1.68
C TYR A 422 -33.77 -0.49 2.33
N MET A 423 -34.17 0.50 1.54
CA MET A 423 -34.87 1.70 2.05
C MET A 423 -36.17 1.33 2.76
N LYS A 424 -36.96 0.41 2.19
CA LYS A 424 -38.18 -0.09 2.82
C LYS A 424 -37.88 -0.88 4.11
N LEU A 425 -36.85 -1.70 4.11
CA LEU A 425 -36.39 -2.42 5.32
C LEU A 425 -35.85 -1.45 6.40
N ALA A 426 -35.34 -0.29 6.01
CA ALA A 426 -34.92 0.77 6.91
C ALA A 426 -36.09 1.56 7.53
N GLY A 427 -37.34 1.29 7.11
CA GLY A 427 -38.54 1.97 7.61
C GLY A 427 -39.04 3.10 6.72
N TYR A 428 -38.60 3.16 5.45
CA TYR A 428 -39.04 4.17 4.46
C TYR A 428 -39.89 3.51 3.35
N PRO A 429 -41.22 3.38 3.53
CA PRO A 429 -42.08 2.63 2.59
C PRO A 429 -42.09 3.20 1.17
N SER A 430 -41.80 4.50 1.00
CA SER A 430 -41.68 5.13 -0.32
C SER A 430 -40.46 4.64 -1.13
N GLY A 431 -39.54 3.89 -0.51
CA GLY A 431 -38.25 3.55 -1.08
C GLY A 431 -37.24 4.69 -1.11
N LYS A 432 -37.56 5.83 -0.46
CA LYS A 432 -36.69 6.99 -0.36
C LYS A 432 -36.63 7.48 1.08
N TYR A 433 -35.49 8.03 1.46
CA TYR A 433 -35.30 8.68 2.76
C TYR A 433 -36.21 9.89 2.89
N THR A 434 -36.93 9.96 3.99
CA THR A 434 -37.87 11.05 4.29
C THR A 434 -37.57 11.75 5.64
N GLY A 435 -36.39 11.48 6.21
CA GLY A 435 -35.92 12.15 7.42
C GLY A 435 -35.65 13.62 7.20
N SER A 436 -35.58 14.36 8.30
CA SER A 436 -35.40 15.81 8.27
C SER A 436 -33.93 16.24 8.23
N GLU A 437 -33.01 15.36 8.60
CA GLU A 437 -31.58 15.66 8.72
C GLU A 437 -30.98 16.05 7.38
N THR A 438 -29.97 16.94 7.42
CA THR A 438 -29.14 17.29 6.29
C THR A 438 -27.77 16.68 6.53
N LEU A 439 -27.39 15.70 5.70
CA LEU A 439 -26.11 15.01 5.80
C LEU A 439 -24.93 15.95 5.53
N GLN A 440 -23.94 15.92 6.41
CA GLN A 440 -22.63 16.55 6.18
C GLN A 440 -21.77 15.60 5.34
N VAL A 441 -21.49 15.98 4.11
CA VAL A 441 -20.66 15.23 3.17
C VAL A 441 -19.37 16.01 2.97
N VAL A 442 -18.23 15.43 3.30
CA VAL A 442 -16.92 16.10 3.15
C VAL A 442 -16.02 15.28 2.25
N GLY A 443 -15.60 15.88 1.13
CA GLY A 443 -14.74 15.28 0.12
C GLY A 443 -13.50 16.11 -0.19
N ASP A 444 -12.58 15.51 -0.93
CA ASP A 444 -11.38 16.17 -1.45
C ASP A 444 -11.74 17.13 -2.60
N SER A 445 -11.11 18.29 -2.63
CA SER A 445 -11.35 19.32 -3.65
C SER A 445 -10.53 19.11 -4.93
N SER A 446 -9.51 18.26 -4.91
CA SER A 446 -8.65 18.00 -6.06
C SER A 446 -9.24 16.93 -6.98
N ALA A 447 -9.02 17.09 -8.30
CA ALA A 447 -9.40 16.06 -9.27
C ALA A 447 -8.42 14.86 -9.18
N PRO A 448 -8.93 13.62 -9.36
CA PRO A 448 -10.30 13.22 -9.69
C PRO A 448 -11.23 13.01 -8.48
N ALA A 449 -10.74 13.23 -7.25
CA ALA A 449 -11.47 12.90 -6.03
C ALA A 449 -12.73 13.78 -5.85
N ASN A 450 -12.69 15.04 -6.26
CA ASN A 450 -13.85 15.93 -6.26
C ASN A 450 -15.01 15.39 -7.11
N ASN A 451 -14.71 14.86 -8.30
CA ASN A 451 -15.73 14.28 -9.18
C ASN A 451 -16.39 13.04 -8.53
N VAL A 452 -15.61 12.22 -7.82
CA VAL A 452 -16.14 11.09 -7.04
C VAL A 452 -17.06 11.61 -5.93
N ALA A 453 -16.65 12.63 -5.20
CA ALA A 453 -17.45 13.20 -4.12
C ALA A 453 -18.80 13.77 -4.62
N GLU A 454 -18.80 14.42 -5.77
CA GLU A 454 -20.00 14.93 -6.44
C GLU A 454 -20.93 13.81 -6.90
N ALA A 455 -20.38 12.72 -7.49
CA ALA A 455 -21.14 11.55 -7.92
C ALA A 455 -21.82 10.84 -6.73
N VAL A 456 -21.09 10.64 -5.63
CA VAL A 456 -21.64 10.06 -4.39
C VAL A 456 -22.73 10.97 -3.80
N ASN A 457 -22.50 12.29 -3.76
CA ASN A 457 -23.48 13.25 -3.31
C ASN A 457 -24.77 13.19 -4.15
N SER A 458 -24.65 13.07 -5.46
CA SER A 458 -25.80 12.88 -6.37
C SER A 458 -26.57 11.58 -6.06
N THR A 459 -25.87 10.47 -5.77
CA THR A 459 -26.48 9.21 -5.39
C THR A 459 -27.26 9.33 -4.07
N LEU A 460 -26.72 10.01 -3.07
CA LEU A 460 -27.43 10.31 -1.82
C LEU A 460 -28.72 11.10 -2.08
N GLN A 461 -28.68 12.10 -2.93
CA GLN A 461 -29.86 12.90 -3.30
C GLN A 461 -30.91 12.08 -4.05
N LYS A 462 -30.49 11.16 -4.95
CA LYS A 462 -31.40 10.23 -5.63
C LYS A 462 -32.15 9.33 -4.64
N LEU A 463 -31.50 8.93 -3.55
CA LEU A 463 -32.10 8.16 -2.45
C LEU A 463 -33.00 9.01 -1.53
N GLY A 464 -33.08 10.32 -1.73
CA GLY A 464 -33.95 11.23 -0.97
C GLY A 464 -33.27 11.96 0.20
N PHE A 465 -31.97 11.76 0.41
CA PHE A 465 -31.25 12.50 1.44
C PHE A 465 -31.07 13.97 1.06
N LYS A 466 -31.20 14.85 2.03
CA LYS A 466 -30.72 16.23 1.93
C LYS A 466 -29.23 16.24 2.27
N THR A 467 -28.42 16.88 1.47
CA THR A 467 -26.96 16.88 1.63
C THR A 467 -26.39 18.28 1.63
N LYS A 468 -25.30 18.46 2.37
CA LYS A 468 -24.40 19.62 2.30
C LYS A 468 -23.03 19.11 1.96
N LEU A 469 -22.65 19.23 0.68
CA LEU A 469 -21.31 18.85 0.21
C LEU A 469 -20.33 19.98 0.51
N ASN A 470 -19.20 19.62 1.13
CA ASN A 470 -18.07 20.48 1.40
C ASN A 470 -16.81 19.84 0.81
N LEU A 471 -16.21 20.47 -0.20
CA LEU A 471 -14.96 20.05 -0.81
C LEU A 471 -13.82 20.85 -0.19
N VAL A 472 -12.83 20.14 0.36
CA VAL A 472 -11.70 20.72 1.07
C VAL A 472 -10.38 20.12 0.55
N GLU A 473 -9.27 20.72 0.87
CA GLU A 473 -7.94 20.18 0.55
C GLU A 473 -7.76 18.79 1.17
N HIS A 474 -7.00 17.93 0.50
CA HIS A 474 -6.83 16.51 0.83
C HIS A 474 -6.48 16.25 2.30
N THR A 475 -5.41 16.86 2.79
CA THR A 475 -4.97 16.69 4.19
C THR A 475 -5.99 17.22 5.19
N VAL A 476 -6.66 18.32 4.84
CA VAL A 476 -7.73 18.93 5.66
C VAL A 476 -8.95 18.00 5.76
N MET A 477 -9.30 17.28 4.69
CA MET A 477 -10.38 16.29 4.71
C MET A 477 -10.16 15.26 5.82
N TYR A 478 -8.96 14.71 5.92
CA TYR A 478 -8.63 13.71 6.93
C TYR A 478 -8.42 14.32 8.32
N SER A 479 -7.60 15.38 8.42
CA SER A 479 -7.10 15.87 9.71
C SER A 479 -8.11 16.76 10.48
N LYS A 480 -9.05 17.40 9.78
CA LYS A 480 -10.03 18.30 10.41
C LYS A 480 -11.47 17.84 10.34
N TYR A 481 -11.80 16.89 9.46
CA TYR A 481 -13.17 16.45 9.25
C TYR A 481 -13.35 14.94 9.43
N CYS A 482 -13.04 14.14 8.42
CA CYS A 482 -13.33 12.70 8.39
C CYS A 482 -12.65 11.91 9.52
N GLY A 483 -11.46 12.33 9.95
CA GLY A 483 -10.73 11.73 11.05
C GLY A 483 -11.11 12.24 12.44
N VAL A 484 -11.99 13.24 12.57
CA VAL A 484 -12.28 13.90 13.84
C VAL A 484 -13.69 13.60 14.31
N VAL A 485 -13.82 12.82 15.39
CA VAL A 485 -15.12 12.34 15.90
C VAL A 485 -16.09 13.48 16.22
N SER A 486 -15.61 14.57 16.80
CA SER A 486 -16.44 15.72 17.21
C SER A 486 -17.07 16.49 16.04
N GLU A 487 -16.53 16.36 14.83
CA GLU A 487 -17.05 17.03 13.61
C GLU A 487 -18.33 16.39 13.07
N LYS A 488 -18.66 15.18 13.52
CA LYS A 488 -19.90 14.46 13.18
C LYS A 488 -20.19 14.42 11.67
N ILE A 489 -19.19 14.10 10.88
CA ILE A 489 -19.35 13.94 9.43
C ILE A 489 -20.15 12.67 9.15
N ASP A 490 -21.19 12.77 8.31
CA ASP A 490 -22.04 11.63 7.97
C ASP A 490 -21.43 10.76 6.87
N VAL A 491 -20.78 11.39 5.87
CA VAL A 491 -20.21 10.72 4.69
C VAL A 491 -18.90 11.35 4.29
N CYS A 492 -17.88 10.50 4.16
CA CYS A 492 -16.61 10.83 3.52
C CYS A 492 -16.47 10.00 2.23
N PRO A 493 -16.77 10.60 1.05
CA PRO A 493 -17.06 9.83 -0.17
C PRO A 493 -15.84 9.23 -0.88
N ASN A 494 -14.63 9.68 -0.55
CA ASN A 494 -13.43 9.34 -1.31
C ASN A 494 -12.20 9.06 -0.44
N VAL A 495 -12.41 8.46 0.73
CA VAL A 495 -11.29 8.04 1.58
C VAL A 495 -10.56 6.84 0.98
N GLY A 496 -9.30 6.67 1.35
CA GLY A 496 -8.48 5.55 0.92
C GLY A 496 -7.57 5.03 2.02
N TRP A 497 -7.23 3.74 1.91
CA TRP A 497 -6.34 3.08 2.83
C TRP A 497 -5.28 2.28 2.09
N ILE A 498 -4.02 2.45 2.48
CA ILE A 498 -2.88 1.66 2.03
C ILE A 498 -2.36 0.92 3.26
N ALA A 499 -2.12 -0.40 3.16
CA ALA A 499 -1.56 -1.13 4.30
C ALA A 499 -0.09 -0.79 4.49
N ASP A 500 0.32 -0.66 5.74
CA ASP A 500 1.73 -0.36 6.06
C ASP A 500 2.66 -1.56 5.83
N PHE A 501 2.09 -2.79 5.80
CA PHE A 501 2.82 -4.03 5.51
C PHE A 501 1.86 -5.14 5.06
N GLY A 502 2.40 -6.18 4.47
CA GLY A 502 1.68 -7.29 3.85
C GLY A 502 0.96 -8.24 4.80
N ASP A 503 0.10 -7.71 5.65
CA ASP A 503 -0.68 -8.51 6.59
C ASP A 503 -2.15 -8.05 6.58
N PRO A 504 -3.14 -8.95 6.55
CA PRO A 504 -4.56 -8.58 6.52
C PRO A 504 -4.99 -7.74 7.73
N GLN A 505 -4.29 -7.84 8.87
CA GLN A 505 -4.53 -6.99 10.02
C GLN A 505 -4.25 -5.51 9.68
N ALA A 506 -3.17 -5.22 8.97
CA ALA A 506 -2.84 -3.86 8.56
C ALA A 506 -3.87 -3.25 7.58
N VAL A 507 -4.63 -4.12 6.89
CA VAL A 507 -5.72 -3.69 5.99
C VAL A 507 -7.01 -3.39 6.74
N LEU A 508 -7.42 -4.25 7.69
CA LEU A 508 -8.77 -4.21 8.26
C LEU A 508 -8.83 -3.62 9.67
N ASP A 509 -7.78 -3.79 10.47
CA ASP A 509 -7.82 -3.46 11.90
C ASP A 509 -7.89 -1.92 12.10
N VAL A 510 -6.98 -1.19 11.48
CA VAL A 510 -6.90 0.26 11.65
C VAL A 510 -8.14 1.01 11.16
N PRO A 511 -8.71 0.70 9.95
CA PRO A 511 -9.89 1.41 9.45
C PRO A 511 -11.22 1.00 10.09
N PHE A 512 -11.31 -0.21 10.67
CA PHE A 512 -12.62 -0.78 11.05
C PHE A 512 -12.71 -1.29 12.49
N ASN A 513 -11.63 -1.27 13.30
CA ASN A 513 -11.69 -1.67 14.69
C ASN A 513 -12.11 -0.51 15.58
N GLY A 514 -13.27 -0.65 16.22
CA GLY A 514 -13.81 0.35 17.12
C GLY A 514 -12.97 0.59 18.38
N ASN A 515 -12.16 -0.40 18.80
CA ASN A 515 -11.26 -0.27 19.94
C ASN A 515 -10.10 0.69 19.69
N LEU A 516 -9.82 1.02 18.41
CA LEU A 516 -8.77 1.95 18.00
C LEU A 516 -9.26 3.39 17.79
N ILE A 517 -10.56 3.66 17.99
CA ILE A 517 -11.12 5.01 17.83
C ILE A 517 -10.57 5.95 18.90
N VAL A 518 -9.92 7.01 18.46
CA VAL A 518 -9.41 8.09 19.31
C VAL A 518 -10.43 9.21 19.39
N GLN A 519 -10.97 9.49 20.59
CA GLN A 519 -12.01 10.52 20.79
C GLN A 519 -11.49 11.96 20.62
N ASN A 520 -10.24 12.21 21.01
CA ASN A 520 -9.57 13.49 20.91
C ASN A 520 -8.30 13.32 20.07
N GLY A 521 -8.40 13.54 18.79
CA GLY A 521 -7.31 13.36 17.82
C GLY A 521 -7.82 12.91 16.47
N THR A 522 -6.92 12.54 15.59
CA THR A 522 -7.23 12.08 14.24
C THR A 522 -7.34 10.56 14.20
N ASN A 523 -8.38 10.05 13.54
CA ASN A 523 -8.63 8.62 13.33
C ASN A 523 -8.43 8.23 11.88
N SER A 524 -8.08 6.95 11.66
CA SER A 524 -8.19 6.28 10.37
C SER A 524 -9.45 5.41 10.25
N ASN A 525 -10.20 5.22 11.34
CA ASN A 525 -11.55 4.64 11.32
C ASN A 525 -12.57 5.76 10.99
N TRP A 526 -12.55 6.20 9.74
CA TRP A 526 -13.35 7.35 9.27
C TRP A 526 -14.86 7.12 9.27
N GLY A 527 -15.28 5.86 9.28
CA GLY A 527 -16.68 5.46 9.41
C GLY A 527 -17.15 5.29 10.85
N LEU A 528 -16.28 5.49 11.83
CA LEU A 528 -16.54 5.23 13.25
C LEU A 528 -17.18 3.87 13.49
N VAL A 529 -16.70 2.85 12.76
CA VAL A 529 -17.14 1.46 12.88
C VAL A 529 -16.77 0.95 14.26
N ASN A 530 -17.78 0.58 15.04
CA ASN A 530 -17.60 0.04 16.38
C ASN A 530 -18.60 -1.09 16.64
N HIS A 531 -18.34 -2.25 16.03
CA HIS A 531 -19.18 -3.42 16.16
C HIS A 531 -18.53 -4.43 17.14
N PRO A 532 -19.10 -4.68 18.34
CA PRO A 532 -18.45 -5.48 19.37
C PRO A 532 -18.01 -6.87 18.92
N LYS A 533 -18.82 -7.55 18.08
CA LYS A 533 -18.49 -8.87 17.57
C LYS A 533 -17.29 -8.82 16.61
N ILE A 534 -17.25 -7.83 15.71
CA ILE A 534 -16.15 -7.64 14.77
C ILE A 534 -14.87 -7.24 15.52
N ASN A 535 -14.95 -6.32 16.48
CA ASN A 535 -13.81 -5.93 17.31
C ASN A 535 -13.21 -7.14 18.03
N ALA A 536 -14.06 -8.00 18.62
CA ALA A 536 -13.60 -9.21 19.31
C ALA A 536 -12.97 -10.24 18.35
N ALA A 537 -13.52 -10.36 17.12
CA ALA A 537 -12.96 -11.22 16.07
C ALA A 537 -11.59 -10.72 15.62
N MET A 538 -11.41 -9.39 15.42
CA MET A 538 -10.12 -8.76 15.10
C MET A 538 -9.09 -9.00 16.20
N GLU A 539 -9.48 -8.84 17.47
CA GLU A 539 -8.61 -9.14 18.61
C GLU A 539 -8.19 -10.62 18.66
N ALA A 540 -9.09 -11.55 18.34
CA ALA A 540 -8.76 -12.96 18.27
C ALA A 540 -7.83 -13.27 17.08
N ALA A 541 -8.13 -12.74 15.90
CA ALA A 541 -7.34 -12.94 14.68
C ALA A 541 -5.92 -12.35 14.79
N SER A 542 -5.74 -11.24 15.52
CA SER A 542 -4.42 -10.63 15.74
C SER A 542 -3.42 -11.57 16.42
N LYS A 543 -3.90 -12.57 17.14
CA LYS A 543 -3.10 -13.57 17.88
C LYS A 543 -2.79 -14.83 17.06
N VAL A 544 -3.43 -14.99 15.91
CA VAL A 544 -3.23 -16.15 15.01
C VAL A 544 -1.86 -16.07 14.36
N VAL A 545 -1.14 -17.18 14.34
CA VAL A 545 0.19 -17.29 13.73
C VAL A 545 0.12 -18.13 12.45
N GLY A 546 0.92 -17.79 11.46
CA GLY A 546 1.01 -18.46 10.18
C GLY A 546 0.09 -17.83 9.12
N GLU A 547 0.65 -17.58 7.94
CA GLU A 547 0.03 -16.80 6.86
C GLU A 547 -1.36 -17.33 6.48
N LYS A 548 -1.47 -18.64 6.21
CA LYS A 548 -2.74 -19.25 5.83
C LYS A 548 -3.82 -19.12 6.92
N ALA A 549 -3.48 -19.47 8.16
CA ALA A 549 -4.45 -19.40 9.27
C ALA A 549 -4.88 -17.96 9.57
N ARG A 550 -3.95 -17.00 9.44
CA ARG A 550 -4.26 -15.56 9.53
C ARG A 550 -5.18 -15.14 8.40
N GLY A 551 -4.85 -15.51 7.15
CA GLY A 551 -5.68 -15.23 5.98
C GLY A 551 -7.12 -15.71 6.17
N GLU A 552 -7.32 -16.97 6.58
CA GLU A 552 -8.65 -17.55 6.85
C GLU A 552 -9.39 -16.83 7.99
N ALA A 553 -8.68 -16.38 9.03
CA ALA A 553 -9.29 -15.67 10.15
C ALA A 553 -9.74 -14.26 9.76
N TRP A 554 -8.90 -13.52 9.04
CA TRP A 554 -9.20 -12.15 8.60
C TRP A 554 -10.18 -12.10 7.43
N ALA A 555 -10.22 -13.13 6.56
CA ALA A 555 -11.23 -13.26 5.51
C ALA A 555 -12.66 -13.29 6.07
N LYS A 556 -12.89 -14.03 7.17
CA LYS A 556 -14.19 -14.06 7.86
C LYS A 556 -14.58 -12.68 8.42
N ILE A 557 -13.60 -11.91 8.85
CA ILE A 557 -13.83 -10.54 9.34
C ILE A 557 -14.20 -9.63 8.16
N ASP A 558 -13.53 -9.76 7.03
CA ASP A 558 -13.84 -9.02 5.82
C ASP A 558 -15.26 -9.31 5.32
N GLU A 559 -15.66 -10.60 5.30
CA GLU A 559 -17.04 -11.00 4.99
C GLU A 559 -18.06 -10.39 5.96
N GLU A 560 -17.75 -10.32 7.27
CA GLU A 560 -18.62 -9.67 8.25
C GLU A 560 -18.69 -8.14 8.05
N LEU A 561 -17.59 -7.46 7.70
CA LEU A 561 -17.58 -6.04 7.35
C LEU A 561 -18.48 -5.76 6.12
N VAL A 562 -18.41 -6.63 5.12
CA VAL A 562 -19.33 -6.56 3.95
C VAL A 562 -20.76 -6.80 4.40
N ALA A 563 -21.05 -7.85 5.17
CA ALA A 563 -22.41 -8.19 5.62
C ALA A 563 -23.07 -7.06 6.41
N GLU A 564 -22.29 -6.31 7.20
CA GLU A 564 -22.71 -5.13 7.95
C GLU A 564 -22.68 -3.84 7.11
N ALA A 565 -22.22 -3.91 5.84
CA ALA A 565 -22.10 -2.75 4.93
C ALA A 565 -21.46 -1.54 5.63
N VAL A 566 -20.35 -1.76 6.36
CA VAL A 566 -19.72 -0.74 7.20
C VAL A 566 -19.24 0.48 6.41
N ALA A 567 -18.93 0.28 5.14
CA ALA A 567 -18.55 1.28 4.16
C ALA A 567 -18.93 0.78 2.77
N VAL A 568 -18.91 1.62 1.73
CA VAL A 568 -19.13 1.20 0.35
C VAL A 568 -17.78 1.13 -0.36
N PRO A 569 -17.20 -0.07 -0.58
CA PRO A 569 -15.96 -0.22 -1.33
C PRO A 569 -16.23 0.05 -2.82
N TYR A 570 -15.30 0.76 -3.51
CA TYR A 570 -15.49 0.99 -4.93
C TYR A 570 -14.25 0.76 -5.78
N GLN A 571 -13.04 0.84 -5.23
CA GLN A 571 -11.84 0.72 -6.04
C GLN A 571 -10.70 0.03 -5.29
N TRP A 572 -10.12 -1.02 -5.90
CA TRP A 572 -8.76 -1.48 -5.66
C TRP A 572 -7.84 -0.79 -6.65
N ALA A 573 -6.97 0.08 -6.17
CA ALA A 573 -6.05 0.82 -7.01
C ALA A 573 -4.93 -0.08 -7.56
N LYS A 574 -4.51 0.18 -8.79
CA LYS A 574 -3.32 -0.35 -9.45
C LYS A 574 -2.32 0.77 -9.57
N GLU A 575 -1.04 0.46 -9.47
CA GLU A 575 0.00 1.47 -9.55
C GLU A 575 0.60 1.51 -10.96
N PRO A 576 0.39 2.59 -11.72
CA PRO A 576 1.06 2.79 -12.99
C PRO A 576 2.44 3.42 -12.78
N TYR A 577 3.45 2.90 -13.47
CA TYR A 577 4.79 3.48 -13.59
C TYR A 577 5.09 3.77 -15.05
N ILE A 578 5.75 4.88 -15.33
CA ILE A 578 6.24 5.18 -16.66
C ILE A 578 7.76 5.29 -16.67
N GLU A 579 8.35 4.71 -17.70
CA GLU A 579 9.79 4.69 -17.90
C GLU A 579 10.18 4.97 -19.35
N SER A 580 11.40 5.43 -19.57
CA SER A 580 11.99 5.50 -20.89
C SER A 580 12.22 4.10 -21.46
N LYS A 581 12.26 3.97 -22.78
CA LYS A 581 12.38 2.68 -23.49
C LYS A 581 13.63 1.86 -23.17
N ASP A 582 14.65 2.48 -22.59
CA ASP A 582 15.94 1.93 -22.23
C ASP A 582 16.08 1.60 -20.73
N VAL A 583 15.04 1.84 -19.93
CA VAL A 583 14.96 1.42 -18.54
C VAL A 583 14.31 0.03 -18.45
N GLU A 584 14.84 -0.82 -17.55
CA GLU A 584 14.36 -2.16 -17.26
C GLU A 584 14.33 -2.41 -15.75
N GLY A 585 13.58 -3.43 -15.33
CA GLY A 585 13.54 -3.88 -13.94
C GLY A 585 12.66 -3.01 -13.03
N ILE A 586 11.59 -2.45 -13.57
CA ILE A 586 10.54 -1.78 -12.79
C ILE A 586 9.62 -2.88 -12.22
N GLY A 587 10.06 -3.49 -11.14
CA GLY A 587 9.31 -4.50 -10.41
C GLY A 587 8.43 -3.89 -9.33
N ASP A 588 7.28 -4.51 -9.09
CA ASP A 588 6.37 -4.09 -8.04
C ASP A 588 6.95 -4.38 -6.66
N TYR A 589 7.23 -3.35 -5.92
CA TYR A 589 7.58 -3.43 -4.50
C TYR A 589 6.29 -3.31 -3.69
N TRP A 590 5.64 -4.42 -3.53
CA TRP A 590 4.25 -4.61 -3.15
C TRP A 590 3.72 -3.65 -2.06
N ASN A 591 4.48 -3.36 -1.04
CA ASN A 591 3.97 -2.66 0.14
C ASN A 591 4.09 -1.14 0.08
N SER A 592 4.86 -0.58 -0.82
CA SER A 592 5.14 0.84 -0.83
C SER A 592 4.50 1.58 -2.01
N GLY A 593 3.74 0.86 -2.87
CA GLY A 593 3.17 1.47 -4.08
C GLY A 593 4.24 2.12 -4.95
N THR A 594 5.44 1.54 -4.97
CA THR A 594 6.59 2.04 -5.72
C THR A 594 7.46 0.86 -6.19
N PHE A 595 8.56 1.15 -6.87
CA PHE A 595 9.57 0.16 -7.25
C PHE A 595 10.89 0.41 -6.49
N ASP A 596 11.77 -0.59 -6.45
CA ASP A 596 13.09 -0.48 -5.80
C ASP A 596 14.15 -0.22 -6.87
N TYR A 597 14.82 0.93 -6.81
CA TYR A 597 15.95 1.27 -7.70
C TYR A 597 17.05 0.22 -7.73
N SER A 598 17.17 -0.60 -6.68
CA SER A 598 18.19 -1.64 -6.61
C SER A 598 18.01 -2.74 -7.66
N PHE A 599 16.82 -2.87 -8.25
CA PHE A 599 16.52 -3.83 -9.31
C PHE A 599 16.46 -3.18 -10.70
N THR A 600 16.44 -1.85 -10.76
CA THR A 600 16.40 -1.10 -12.02
C THR A 600 17.77 -1.11 -12.70
N SER A 601 17.76 -1.28 -14.03
CA SER A 601 18.96 -1.23 -14.88
C SER A 601 18.71 -0.45 -16.17
N LEU A 602 19.78 -0.12 -16.87
CA LEU A 602 19.74 0.51 -18.21
C LEU A 602 20.23 -0.49 -19.24
N LYS A 603 19.60 -0.48 -20.44
CA LYS A 603 19.94 -1.36 -21.58
C LYS A 603 21.35 -1.20 -22.08
#